data_c0c11791af5f69366c94eb78df4a7230
#
_entry.id   c0c11791af5f69366c94eb78df4a7230
#
_cell.length_a   1.000
_cell.length_b   1.000
_cell.length_c   1.000
_cell.angle_alpha   90.00
_cell.angle_beta   90.00
_cell.angle_gamma   90.00
#
_symmetry.space_group_name_H-M   'P 1'
#
loop_
_entity.id
_entity.type
_entity.pdbx_description
1 polymer ?
#
loop_
_entity_poly.entity_id
_entity_poly.type
_entity_poly.pdbx_seq_one_letter_code
_entity_poly.pdbx_strand_id
1 'polypeptide(L)'
;MNRLLIEIKARCPAPLSIQAILKAHNARFIGLDHQIDTYFRVPNGRLKLREGNIENALIHYNRANQSGPKQSDVTLLKSPNETATLKKILTDSVGILAVVDKKREIYFIENVKFHLDKVVGLGNFVEIEAINSENVDNTEGVLSPEVLHKQCRFYMGLFDIQESDLLTNSYSDMVMDLEETLHHDTDFDFDL
;
A
#
# COMPACT_ATOMS: atom_id res chain seq x y z
N MET A 1 -13.93 -11.23 -3.80
CA MET A 1 -14.30 -10.25 -4.84
C MET A 1 -13.04 -9.78 -5.52
N ASN A 2 -12.95 -9.91 -6.84
CA ASN A 2 -11.85 -9.31 -7.59
C ASN A 2 -12.18 -7.83 -7.81
N ARG A 3 -11.24 -6.96 -7.49
CA ARG A 3 -11.38 -5.50 -7.70
C ARG A 3 -10.28 -5.04 -8.62
N LEU A 4 -10.67 -4.29 -9.64
CA LEU A 4 -9.73 -3.52 -10.43
C LEU A 4 -9.43 -2.23 -9.66
N LEU A 5 -8.17 -1.95 -9.44
CA LEU A 5 -7.71 -0.66 -8.94
C LEU A 5 -6.51 -0.19 -9.76
N ILE A 6 -6.42 1.11 -9.89
CA ILE A 6 -5.24 1.79 -10.42
C ILE A 6 -4.62 2.56 -9.25
N GLU A 7 -3.35 2.31 -8.99
CA GLU A 7 -2.65 2.93 -7.88
C GLU A 7 -1.37 3.65 -8.31
N ILE A 8 -1.06 4.72 -7.60
CA ILE A 8 0.24 5.41 -7.60
C ILE A 8 0.78 5.33 -6.19
N LYS A 9 2.09 5.07 -6.09
CA LYS A 9 2.85 5.17 -4.85
C LYS A 9 4.03 6.09 -5.07
N ALA A 10 4.22 7.05 -4.15
CA ALA A 10 5.32 8.00 -4.22
C ALA A 10 5.94 8.29 -2.85
N ARG A 11 7.19 8.74 -2.83
CA ARG A 11 7.78 9.37 -1.64
C ARG A 11 7.01 10.64 -1.29
N CYS A 12 6.85 10.91 -0.01
CA CYS A 12 6.10 12.06 0.47
C CYS A 12 6.93 12.85 1.52
N PRO A 13 7.81 13.77 1.08
CA PRO A 13 8.63 14.54 2.02
C PRO A 13 7.80 15.51 2.87
N ALA A 14 6.62 15.92 2.40
CA ALA A 14 5.76 16.90 3.05
C ALA A 14 4.32 16.38 3.26
N PRO A 15 4.07 15.37 4.14
CA PRO A 15 2.74 14.80 4.33
C PRO A 15 1.70 15.80 4.83
N LEU A 16 2.09 16.81 5.63
CA LEU A 16 1.19 17.84 6.13
C LEU A 16 0.60 18.70 5.00
N SER A 17 1.35 18.93 3.93
CA SER A 17 0.86 19.67 2.76
C SER A 17 -0.26 18.88 2.06
N ILE A 18 -0.08 17.58 1.89
CA ILE A 18 -1.12 16.72 1.29
C ILE A 18 -2.35 16.62 2.20
N GLN A 19 -2.17 16.52 3.51
CA GLN A 19 -3.29 16.58 4.47
C GLN A 19 -4.10 17.86 4.31
N ALA A 20 -3.43 19.02 4.19
CA ALA A 20 -4.10 20.31 4.01
C ALA A 20 -4.91 20.34 2.69
N ILE A 21 -4.36 19.82 1.60
CA ILE A 21 -5.04 19.71 0.30
C ILE A 21 -6.27 18.78 0.41
N LEU A 22 -6.10 17.58 0.98
CA LEU A 22 -7.19 16.63 1.17
C LEU A 22 -8.34 17.25 2.00
N LYS A 23 -8.00 17.97 3.06
CA LYS A 23 -8.97 18.68 3.89
C LYS A 23 -9.71 19.79 3.10
N ALA A 24 -8.97 20.57 2.30
CA ALA A 24 -9.54 21.62 1.46
C ALA A 24 -10.51 21.07 0.40
N HIS A 25 -10.27 19.83 -0.06
CA HIS A 25 -11.13 19.11 -1.00
C HIS A 25 -12.21 18.24 -0.31
N ASN A 26 -12.48 18.47 0.98
CA ASN A 26 -13.48 17.75 1.77
C ASN A 26 -13.31 16.23 1.77
N ALA A 27 -12.06 15.74 1.70
CA ALA A 27 -11.78 14.32 1.81
C ALA A 27 -12.31 13.77 3.15
N ARG A 28 -13.03 12.65 3.09
CA ARG A 28 -13.53 11.95 4.26
C ARG A 28 -12.37 11.23 4.94
N PHE A 29 -11.96 11.68 6.11
CA PHE A 29 -10.96 11.02 6.94
C PHE A 29 -11.58 9.82 7.67
N ILE A 30 -10.99 8.63 7.49
CA ILE A 30 -11.44 7.39 8.12
C ILE A 30 -10.75 7.18 9.47
N GLY A 31 -9.45 7.51 9.55
CA GLY A 31 -8.66 7.36 10.76
C GLY A 31 -7.19 7.10 10.51
N LEU A 32 -6.45 7.02 11.61
CA LEU A 32 -5.06 6.58 11.64
C LEU A 32 -5.04 5.09 11.99
N ASP A 33 -4.57 4.27 11.08
CA ASP A 33 -4.45 2.82 11.23
C ASP A 33 -2.98 2.43 11.44
N HIS A 34 -2.68 1.78 12.56
CA HIS A 34 -1.38 1.15 12.76
C HIS A 34 -1.46 -0.26 12.19
N GLN A 35 -0.74 -0.51 11.11
CA GLN A 35 -0.79 -1.74 10.34
C GLN A 35 0.54 -2.48 10.41
N ILE A 36 0.46 -3.78 10.71
CA ILE A 36 1.55 -4.74 10.51
C ILE A 36 1.15 -5.61 9.32
N ASP A 37 1.84 -5.44 8.19
CA ASP A 37 1.69 -6.28 7.00
C ASP A 37 2.76 -7.37 7.02
N THR A 38 2.40 -8.61 7.32
CA THR A 38 3.29 -9.77 7.24
C THR A 38 3.19 -10.38 5.84
N TYR A 39 4.26 -10.33 5.07
CA TYR A 39 4.37 -10.93 3.73
C TYR A 39 4.90 -12.34 3.83
N PHE A 40 4.34 -13.23 3.01
CA PHE A 40 4.68 -14.66 2.98
C PHE A 40 5.32 -15.04 1.66
N ARG A 41 6.18 -16.07 1.69
CA ARG A 41 6.84 -16.62 0.50
C ARG A 41 5.83 -17.44 -0.29
N VAL A 42 5.48 -16.97 -1.49
CA VAL A 42 4.57 -17.66 -2.40
C VAL A 42 5.14 -17.70 -3.82
N PRO A 43 4.84 -18.74 -4.61
CA PRO A 43 5.42 -18.88 -5.96
C PRO A 43 4.87 -17.86 -6.95
N ASN A 44 3.66 -17.34 -6.72
CA ASN A 44 2.98 -16.42 -7.64
C ASN A 44 2.38 -15.24 -6.89
N GLY A 45 2.62 -14.05 -7.40
CA GLY A 45 2.09 -12.82 -6.82
C GLY A 45 2.69 -12.48 -5.46
N ARG A 46 1.92 -11.75 -4.66
CA ARG A 46 2.26 -11.41 -3.28
C ARG A 46 1.10 -11.76 -2.36
N LEU A 47 1.41 -12.44 -1.26
CA LEU A 47 0.47 -12.78 -0.20
C LEU A 47 0.88 -12.07 1.07
N LYS A 48 -0.05 -11.33 1.67
CA LYS A 48 0.18 -10.70 2.98
C LYS A 48 -1.02 -10.80 3.89
N LEU A 49 -0.76 -10.94 5.17
CA LEU A 49 -1.71 -10.75 6.24
C LEU A 49 -1.54 -9.35 6.81
N ARG A 50 -2.59 -8.54 6.73
CA ARG A 50 -2.66 -7.22 7.35
C ARG A 50 -3.34 -7.34 8.70
N GLU A 51 -2.67 -6.87 9.73
CA GLU A 51 -3.17 -6.72 11.09
C GLU A 51 -3.16 -5.22 11.41
N GLY A 52 -4.33 -4.59 11.43
CA GLY A 52 -4.49 -3.16 11.67
C GLY A 52 -5.58 -2.86 12.68
N ASN A 53 -5.64 -1.61 13.15
CA ASN A 53 -6.71 -1.15 14.04
C ASN A 53 -8.02 -0.92 13.28
N ILE A 54 -7.93 -0.61 11.98
CA ILE A 54 -9.06 -0.31 11.09
C ILE A 54 -9.20 -1.38 10.01
N GLU A 55 -8.11 -1.71 9.31
CA GLU A 55 -8.13 -2.67 8.21
C GLU A 55 -7.42 -3.97 8.58
N ASN A 56 -8.18 -5.07 8.57
CA ASN A 56 -7.67 -6.42 8.76
C ASN A 56 -8.04 -7.27 7.54
N ALA A 57 -7.05 -7.92 6.91
CA ALA A 57 -7.31 -8.73 5.72
C ALA A 57 -6.15 -9.69 5.40
N LEU A 58 -6.49 -10.85 4.84
CA LEU A 58 -5.55 -11.62 4.04
C LEU A 58 -5.70 -11.17 2.58
N ILE A 59 -4.59 -10.76 1.97
CA ILE A 59 -4.56 -10.09 0.67
C ILE A 59 -3.61 -10.85 -0.23
N HIS A 60 -4.11 -11.35 -1.35
CA HIS A 60 -3.29 -11.84 -2.45
C HIS A 60 -3.45 -10.91 -3.65
N TYR A 61 -2.35 -10.53 -4.28
CA TYR A 61 -2.38 -9.67 -5.45
C TYR A 61 -1.24 -9.93 -6.43
N ASN A 62 -1.54 -9.72 -7.72
CA ASN A 62 -0.58 -9.67 -8.79
C ASN A 62 -0.43 -8.23 -9.27
N ARG A 63 0.81 -7.76 -9.35
CA ARG A 63 1.13 -6.41 -9.80
C ARG A 63 2.48 -6.39 -10.48
N ALA A 64 2.58 -5.74 -11.64
CA ALA A 64 3.86 -5.47 -12.27
C ALA A 64 4.68 -4.44 -11.47
N ASN A 65 6.00 -4.62 -11.40
CA ASN A 65 6.92 -3.63 -10.85
C ASN A 65 7.22 -2.60 -11.95
N GLN A 66 6.43 -1.51 -11.99
CA GLN A 66 6.60 -0.40 -12.93
C GLN A 66 6.38 0.93 -12.21
N SER A 67 6.92 2.02 -12.74
CA SER A 67 6.63 3.36 -12.27
C SER A 67 5.27 3.84 -12.80
N GLY A 68 4.67 4.82 -12.10
CA GLY A 68 3.38 5.40 -12.49
C GLY A 68 2.17 4.56 -12.09
N PRO A 69 1.00 4.87 -12.66
CA PRO A 69 -0.25 4.18 -12.35
C PRO A 69 -0.18 2.69 -12.68
N LYS A 70 -0.43 1.83 -11.68
CA LYS A 70 -0.35 0.37 -11.76
C LYS A 70 -1.72 -0.23 -11.62
N GLN A 71 -2.01 -1.20 -12.47
CA GLN A 71 -3.16 -2.08 -12.29
C GLN A 71 -2.79 -3.22 -11.35
N SER A 72 -3.67 -3.53 -10.42
CA SER A 72 -3.54 -4.66 -9.50
C SER A 72 -4.80 -5.50 -9.53
N ASP A 73 -4.63 -6.81 -9.71
CA ASP A 73 -5.69 -7.80 -9.50
C ASP A 73 -5.60 -8.28 -8.05
N VAL A 74 -6.58 -7.90 -7.25
CA VAL A 74 -6.57 -8.12 -5.80
C VAL A 74 -7.66 -9.09 -5.39
N THR A 75 -7.27 -10.16 -4.71
CA THR A 75 -8.19 -11.05 -3.99
C THR A 75 -8.07 -10.78 -2.50
N LEU A 76 -9.19 -10.52 -1.84
CA LEU A 76 -9.23 -10.03 -0.48
C LEU A 76 -10.19 -10.82 0.38
N LEU A 77 -9.68 -11.39 1.49
CA LEU A 77 -10.45 -11.94 2.58
C LEU A 77 -10.44 -10.93 3.73
N LYS A 78 -11.54 -10.20 3.89
CA LYS A 78 -11.68 -9.15 4.91
C LYS A 78 -11.90 -9.75 6.29
N SER A 79 -11.29 -9.12 7.30
CA SER A 79 -11.49 -9.41 8.72
C SER A 79 -11.47 -10.91 9.01
N PRO A 80 -10.37 -11.63 8.66
CA PRO A 80 -10.29 -13.06 8.96
C PRO A 80 -10.41 -13.28 10.46
N ASN A 81 -11.22 -14.27 10.84
CA ASN A 81 -11.26 -14.73 12.21
C ASN A 81 -9.93 -15.42 12.55
N GLU A 82 -9.59 -15.47 13.85
CA GLU A 82 -8.39 -16.17 14.32
C GLU A 82 -7.10 -15.78 13.59
N THR A 83 -6.87 -14.48 13.44
CA THR A 83 -5.72 -13.91 12.71
C THR A 83 -4.38 -14.48 13.18
N ALA A 84 -4.22 -14.71 14.50
CA ALA A 84 -2.99 -15.29 15.05
C ALA A 84 -2.77 -16.74 14.58
N THR A 85 -3.83 -17.54 14.56
CA THR A 85 -3.79 -18.93 14.06
C THR A 85 -3.48 -18.95 12.56
N LEU A 86 -4.14 -18.08 11.79
CA LEU A 86 -3.87 -17.95 10.35
C LEU A 86 -2.42 -17.54 10.07
N LYS A 87 -1.90 -16.56 10.82
CA LYS A 87 -0.51 -16.13 10.73
C LYS A 87 0.46 -17.27 11.01
N LYS A 88 0.20 -18.05 12.07
CA LYS A 88 1.01 -19.21 12.42
C LYS A 88 1.01 -20.26 11.31
N ILE A 89 -0.15 -20.62 10.77
CA ILE A 89 -0.29 -21.61 9.68
C ILE A 89 0.53 -21.14 8.47
N LEU A 90 0.39 -19.89 8.04
CA LEU A 90 1.11 -19.36 6.89
C LEU A 90 2.62 -19.29 7.14
N THR A 91 3.03 -18.90 8.35
CA THR A 91 4.46 -18.88 8.73
C THR A 91 5.08 -20.26 8.66
N ASP A 92 4.41 -21.26 9.23
CA ASP A 92 4.91 -22.65 9.27
C ASP A 92 4.88 -23.32 7.89
N SER A 93 3.90 -22.95 7.03
CA SER A 93 3.69 -23.60 5.74
C SER A 93 4.54 -23.03 4.61
N VAL A 94 4.67 -21.71 4.54
CA VAL A 94 5.32 -21.03 3.40
C VAL A 94 6.44 -20.07 3.81
N GLY A 95 6.55 -19.77 5.09
CA GLY A 95 7.56 -18.87 5.66
C GLY A 95 7.26 -17.38 5.44
N ILE A 96 7.84 -16.55 6.32
CA ILE A 96 7.76 -15.09 6.21
C ILE A 96 8.80 -14.62 5.19
N LEU A 97 8.39 -13.68 4.33
CA LEU A 97 9.26 -12.98 3.39
C LEU A 97 9.77 -11.65 3.99
N ALA A 98 8.86 -10.81 4.49
CA ALA A 98 9.16 -9.53 5.09
C ALA A 98 8.02 -9.08 6.02
N VAL A 99 8.31 -8.18 6.96
CA VAL A 99 7.31 -7.53 7.82
C VAL A 99 7.39 -6.04 7.63
N VAL A 100 6.26 -5.41 7.34
CA VAL A 100 6.16 -3.95 7.15
C VAL A 100 5.31 -3.37 8.26
N ASP A 101 5.94 -2.57 9.12
CA ASP A 101 5.27 -1.81 10.18
C ASP A 101 5.06 -0.37 9.70
N LYS A 102 3.81 0.11 9.75
CA LYS A 102 3.47 1.46 9.31
C LYS A 102 2.30 2.06 10.04
N LYS A 103 2.30 3.38 10.13
CA LYS A 103 1.13 4.20 10.50
C LYS A 103 0.55 4.78 9.22
N ARG A 104 -0.73 4.52 8.96
CA ARG A 104 -1.44 4.88 7.74
C ARG A 104 -2.63 5.76 8.05
N GLU A 105 -2.64 6.97 7.55
CA GLU A 105 -3.85 7.79 7.51
C GLU A 105 -4.65 7.43 6.25
N ILE A 106 -5.96 7.25 6.41
CA ILE A 106 -6.85 6.80 5.35
C ILE A 106 -7.87 7.90 5.04
N TYR A 107 -7.95 8.29 3.77
CA TYR A 107 -8.88 9.30 3.27
C TYR A 107 -9.62 8.80 2.05
N PHE A 108 -10.80 9.37 1.77
CA PHE A 108 -11.57 9.12 0.56
C PHE A 108 -12.10 10.42 -0.04
N ILE A 109 -12.04 10.52 -1.37
CA ILE A 109 -12.84 11.42 -2.18
C ILE A 109 -13.52 10.52 -3.22
N GLU A 110 -14.86 10.38 -3.13
CA GLU A 110 -15.63 9.47 -3.97
C GLU A 110 -15.02 8.05 -3.99
N ASN A 111 -14.67 7.54 -5.17
CA ASN A 111 -14.07 6.22 -5.38
C ASN A 111 -12.53 6.21 -5.25
N VAL A 112 -11.92 7.36 -4.96
CA VAL A 112 -10.46 7.45 -4.81
C VAL A 112 -10.09 7.42 -3.34
N LYS A 113 -9.24 6.47 -2.98
CA LYS A 113 -8.69 6.28 -1.65
C LYS A 113 -7.27 6.83 -1.60
N PHE A 114 -6.95 7.54 -0.54
CA PHE A 114 -5.62 8.10 -0.31
C PHE A 114 -5.06 7.55 0.98
N HIS A 115 -3.77 7.21 0.94
CA HIS A 115 -3.02 6.82 2.11
C HIS A 115 -1.84 7.76 2.31
N LEU A 116 -1.67 8.25 3.53
CA LEU A 116 -0.43 8.87 3.96
C LEU A 116 0.23 7.91 4.95
N ASP A 117 1.34 7.32 4.52
CA ASP A 117 2.04 6.27 5.25
C ASP A 117 3.31 6.80 5.88
N LYS A 118 3.52 6.47 7.15
CA LYS A 118 4.82 6.53 7.79
C LYS A 118 5.27 5.09 8.06
N VAL A 119 6.25 4.63 7.27
CA VAL A 119 6.77 3.26 7.32
C VAL A 119 8.05 3.24 8.14
N VAL A 120 8.13 2.32 9.10
CA VAL A 120 9.32 2.16 9.95
C VAL A 120 10.54 1.84 9.08
N GLY A 121 11.64 2.57 9.28
CA GLY A 121 12.89 2.41 8.53
C GLY A 121 12.89 3.01 7.12
N LEU A 122 11.73 3.31 6.52
CA LEU A 122 11.65 3.75 5.13
C LEU A 122 11.24 5.22 4.94
N GLY A 123 10.54 5.83 5.92
CA GLY A 123 10.07 7.20 5.85
C GLY A 123 8.61 7.38 5.46
N ASN A 124 8.28 8.50 4.80
CA ASN A 124 6.90 8.87 4.49
C ASN A 124 6.58 8.66 3.01
N PHE A 125 5.34 8.22 2.75
CA PHE A 125 4.84 7.91 1.41
C PHE A 125 3.40 8.37 1.25
N VAL A 126 2.98 8.52 0.00
CA VAL A 126 1.60 8.71 -0.40
C VAL A 126 1.20 7.63 -1.38
N GLU A 127 -0.01 7.08 -1.22
CA GLU A 127 -0.65 6.20 -2.18
C GLU A 127 -1.97 6.83 -2.64
N ILE A 128 -2.24 6.76 -3.93
CA ILE A 128 -3.49 7.18 -4.55
C ILE A 128 -4.06 5.94 -5.22
N GLU A 129 -5.22 5.47 -4.76
CA GLU A 129 -5.89 4.26 -5.25
C GLU A 129 -7.25 4.65 -5.85
N ALA A 130 -7.37 4.68 -7.18
CA ALA A 130 -8.65 4.81 -7.87
C ALA A 130 -9.27 3.42 -8.03
N ILE A 131 -10.44 3.22 -7.43
CA ILE A 131 -11.07 1.91 -7.24
C ILE A 131 -12.28 1.80 -8.17
N ASN A 132 -12.32 0.72 -8.96
CA ASN A 132 -13.50 0.33 -9.69
C ASN A 132 -14.40 -0.49 -8.76
N SER A 133 -15.38 0.13 -8.13
CA SER A 133 -16.27 -0.53 -7.18
C SER A 133 -17.72 -0.14 -7.41
N GLU A 134 -18.58 -1.14 -7.57
CA GLU A 134 -20.04 -0.97 -7.59
C GLU A 134 -20.62 -0.50 -6.23
N ASN A 135 -19.78 -0.42 -5.16
CA ASN A 135 -20.21 -0.20 -3.78
C ASN A 135 -19.54 1.00 -3.08
N VAL A 136 -19.02 1.97 -3.81
CA VAL A 136 -18.70 3.27 -3.22
C VAL A 136 -19.90 4.17 -3.48
N ASP A 137 -20.57 4.60 -2.40
CA ASP A 137 -21.81 5.38 -2.35
C ASP A 137 -22.24 6.01 -3.70
N ASN A 138 -23.22 5.36 -4.39
CA ASN A 138 -24.01 5.90 -5.50
C ASN A 138 -23.35 6.21 -6.86
N THR A 139 -22.23 5.63 -7.25
CA THR A 139 -21.83 5.68 -8.66
C THR A 139 -22.50 4.55 -9.44
N GLU A 140 -23.51 4.88 -10.25
CA GLU A 140 -24.09 3.98 -11.25
C GLU A 140 -23.05 3.68 -12.30
N GLY A 141 -22.47 2.47 -12.27
CA GLY A 141 -21.64 1.93 -13.36
C GLY A 141 -20.19 1.60 -12.95
N VAL A 142 -19.65 0.64 -13.66
CA VAL A 142 -18.24 0.22 -13.57
C VAL A 142 -17.38 1.26 -14.29
N LEU A 143 -16.51 1.97 -13.57
CA LEU A 143 -15.59 2.94 -14.16
C LEU A 143 -14.55 2.22 -15.04
N SER A 144 -14.26 2.79 -16.21
CA SER A 144 -13.26 2.19 -17.10
C SER A 144 -11.83 2.43 -16.56
N PRO A 145 -10.86 1.57 -16.93
CA PRO A 145 -9.45 1.77 -16.53
C PRO A 145 -8.91 3.16 -16.90
N GLU A 146 -9.34 3.72 -18.04
CA GLU A 146 -8.91 5.04 -18.50
C GLU A 146 -9.38 6.15 -17.55
N VAL A 147 -10.60 6.04 -17.00
CA VAL A 147 -11.12 6.98 -16.00
C VAL A 147 -10.30 6.90 -14.72
N LEU A 148 -10.03 5.70 -14.23
CA LEU A 148 -9.22 5.48 -13.04
C LEU A 148 -7.78 6.02 -13.21
N HIS A 149 -7.17 5.82 -14.38
CA HIS A 149 -5.87 6.40 -14.71
C HIS A 149 -5.89 7.94 -14.69
N LYS A 150 -6.95 8.55 -15.25
CA LYS A 150 -7.10 10.01 -15.22
C LYS A 150 -7.27 10.54 -13.80
N GLN A 151 -8.03 9.86 -12.95
CA GLN A 151 -8.19 10.23 -11.55
C GLN A 151 -6.83 10.18 -10.80
N CYS A 152 -6.05 9.10 -10.95
CA CYS A 152 -4.72 9.00 -10.34
C CYS A 152 -3.80 10.15 -10.80
N ARG A 153 -3.75 10.45 -12.10
CA ARG A 153 -2.93 11.55 -12.64
C ARG A 153 -3.39 12.93 -12.17
N PHE A 154 -4.70 13.14 -12.06
CA PHE A 154 -5.25 14.39 -11.53
C PHE A 154 -4.78 14.65 -10.11
N TYR A 155 -4.90 13.66 -9.21
CA TYR A 155 -4.47 13.80 -7.83
C TYR A 155 -2.94 13.82 -7.68
N MET A 156 -2.21 13.12 -8.53
CA MET A 156 -0.75 13.24 -8.61
C MET A 156 -0.33 14.71 -8.86
N GLY A 157 -0.95 15.37 -9.85
CA GLY A 157 -0.73 16.79 -10.12
C GLY A 157 -1.18 17.70 -8.99
N LEU A 158 -2.33 17.42 -8.36
CA LEU A 158 -2.86 18.19 -7.25
C LEU A 158 -1.94 18.16 -6.01
N PHE A 159 -1.26 17.05 -5.77
CA PHE A 159 -0.30 16.86 -4.67
C PHE A 159 1.12 17.26 -5.01
N ASP A 160 1.35 17.78 -6.23
CA ASP A 160 2.67 18.13 -6.75
C ASP A 160 3.69 16.97 -6.70
N ILE A 161 3.20 15.73 -6.93
CA ILE A 161 4.03 14.54 -6.99
C ILE A 161 4.73 14.50 -8.35
N GLN A 162 6.07 14.48 -8.34
CA GLN A 162 6.87 14.42 -9.54
C GLN A 162 7.10 12.95 -9.98
N GLU A 163 7.41 12.74 -11.25
CA GLU A 163 7.76 11.40 -11.77
C GLU A 163 8.95 10.77 -11.02
N SER A 164 9.90 11.61 -10.54
CA SER A 164 11.04 11.18 -9.71
C SER A 164 10.66 10.66 -8.34
N ASP A 165 9.47 11.02 -7.82
CA ASP A 165 9.00 10.58 -6.51
C ASP A 165 8.33 9.20 -6.58
N LEU A 166 7.97 8.76 -7.80
CA LEU A 166 7.24 7.53 -8.03
C LEU A 166 8.08 6.30 -7.70
N LEU A 167 7.46 5.34 -7.03
CA LEU A 167 8.09 4.10 -6.62
C LEU A 167 7.63 2.92 -7.48
N THR A 168 8.61 2.13 -7.93
CA THR A 168 8.37 0.85 -8.61
C THR A 168 8.15 -0.29 -7.62
N ASN A 169 8.89 -0.27 -6.50
CA ASN A 169 8.95 -1.33 -5.52
C ASN A 169 7.80 -1.26 -4.50
N SER A 170 7.46 -2.40 -3.92
CA SER A 170 6.58 -2.47 -2.76
C SER A 170 7.35 -2.12 -1.48
N TYR A 171 6.65 -1.85 -0.37
CA TYR A 171 7.32 -1.67 0.92
C TYR A 171 8.06 -2.94 1.35
N SER A 172 7.55 -4.15 1.03
CA SER A 172 8.25 -5.40 1.33
C SER A 172 9.58 -5.52 0.57
N ASP A 173 9.61 -5.12 -0.72
CA ASP A 173 10.86 -5.12 -1.49
C ASP A 173 11.86 -4.15 -0.85
N MET A 174 11.40 -2.93 -0.48
CA MET A 174 12.25 -1.90 0.14
C MET A 174 12.77 -2.30 1.53
N VAL A 175 11.99 -3.04 2.32
CA VAL A 175 12.43 -3.56 3.63
C VAL A 175 13.50 -4.62 3.43
N MET A 176 13.33 -5.53 2.47
CA MET A 176 14.35 -6.54 2.16
C MET A 176 15.66 -5.91 1.68
N ASP A 177 15.59 -4.91 0.78
CA ASP A 177 16.76 -4.17 0.31
C ASP A 177 17.50 -3.49 1.49
N LEU A 178 16.75 -2.95 2.46
CA LEU A 178 17.32 -2.32 3.64
C LEU A 178 18.01 -3.34 4.56
N GLU A 179 17.38 -4.50 4.80
CA GLU A 179 17.94 -5.56 5.63
C GLU A 179 19.22 -6.14 5.01
N GLU A 180 19.27 -6.35 3.70
CA GLU A 180 20.46 -6.79 2.98
C GLU A 180 21.61 -5.79 3.12
N THR A 181 21.33 -4.49 3.01
CA THR A 181 22.35 -3.44 3.16
C THR A 181 22.92 -3.43 4.58
N LEU A 182 22.07 -3.55 5.60
CA LEU A 182 22.52 -3.58 7.01
C LEU A 182 23.37 -4.82 7.34
N HIS A 183 23.09 -5.96 6.73
CA HIS A 183 23.92 -7.17 6.92
C HIS A 183 25.29 -7.04 6.26
N HIS A 184 25.41 -6.41 5.11
CA HIS A 184 26.70 -6.16 4.45
C HIS A 184 27.60 -5.21 5.25
N ASP A 185 27.04 -4.19 5.90
CA ASP A 185 27.82 -3.24 6.71
C ASP A 185 28.35 -3.85 8.01
N THR A 186 27.72 -4.92 8.53
CA THR A 186 28.18 -5.61 9.76
C THR A 186 29.27 -6.65 9.50
N ASP A 187 29.45 -7.12 8.27
CA ASP A 187 30.48 -8.13 7.93
C ASP A 187 31.88 -7.51 7.69
N PHE A 188 32.00 -6.17 7.67
CA PHE A 188 33.28 -5.47 7.45
C PHE A 188 34.04 -5.08 8.73
N ASP A 189 33.48 -5.32 9.93
CA ASP A 189 34.07 -4.85 11.20
C ASP A 189 34.83 -5.92 12.02
N PHE A 190 35.19 -7.07 11.44
CA PHE A 190 35.97 -8.12 12.14
C PHE A 190 37.24 -8.54 11.38
N ASP A 191 38.08 -7.57 11.02
CA ASP A 191 39.50 -7.85 10.70
C ASP A 191 40.39 -6.71 11.23
N LEU A 192 40.65 -6.76 12.55
CA LEU A 192 41.81 -6.12 13.22
C LEU A 192 42.37 -7.03 14.29
#